data_dad41ee40e306122d60d285a391a2e5e
#
_entry.id   dad41ee40e306122d60d285a391a2e5e
#
_cell.length_a   1.000
_cell.length_b   1.000
_cell.length_c   1.000
_cell.angle_alpha   90.00
_cell.angle_beta   90.00
_cell.angle_gamma   90.00
#
_symmetry.space_group_name_H-M   'P 1'
#
loop_
_entity.id
_entity.type
_entity.pdbx_description
1 polymer ?
#
loop_
_entity_poly.entity_id
_entity_poly.type
_entity_poly.pdbx_seq_one_letter_code
_entity_poly.pdbx_strand_id
1 'polypeptide(L)'
;MKKLINDVQDVLDEQLAGLAKAHPSLTLHQDPVYVTRADAPVAGKVALLSGGGSGHEPMHCGYIGQGMLSGACPGEIFTSPTPDKIFECAMQVDGGEGVLLIIKNYTGDILNFETATELLHDSGVKVTTVVIDDDVAVKDSLYTAGRRGVANTVLIEKLVGAAAERGDSLDACAELGRKLNNQGHSIGIALGACTVPAAGKPSFTLADNEMEFGVGIHGEPGIDRRPFSSLDQTVDEMFDTLLENGSYHRTLRFWDYQQGSWQEEQQTKQPLQSGDRVIALVNNLGATPLSELYGVYNRLTTRCQQAGLTIERNLIGAYCTSLDMTGFSITLLKVDDETLAFWDAPVHTPALNWGK
;
A
#
# COMPACT_ATOMS: atom_id res chain seq x y z
N MET A 1 11.71 -11.06 -23.91
CA MET A 1 11.13 -9.95 -23.12
C MET A 1 11.73 -8.63 -23.57
N LYS A 2 10.93 -7.54 -23.68
CA LYS A 2 11.44 -6.18 -23.93
C LYS A 2 11.11 -5.32 -22.70
N LYS A 3 12.11 -4.95 -21.93
CA LYS A 3 12.04 -4.03 -20.78
C LYS A 3 13.13 -2.98 -20.91
N LEU A 4 12.88 -1.78 -20.39
CA LEU A 4 13.89 -0.70 -20.35
C LEU A 4 14.80 -0.92 -19.13
N ILE A 5 15.64 -1.93 -19.19
CA ILE A 5 16.62 -2.31 -18.17
C ILE A 5 17.94 -2.65 -18.86
N ASN A 6 19.06 -2.47 -18.18
CA ASN A 6 20.38 -2.89 -18.67
C ASN A 6 20.62 -4.37 -18.32
N ASP A 7 20.63 -4.70 -17.03
CA ASP A 7 20.72 -6.06 -16.52
C ASP A 7 19.62 -6.30 -15.47
N VAL A 8 19.17 -7.55 -15.35
CA VAL A 8 18.13 -7.94 -14.38
C VAL A 8 18.62 -7.72 -12.93
N GLN A 9 19.91 -7.91 -12.69
CA GLN A 9 20.49 -7.77 -11.35
C GLN A 9 20.66 -6.31 -10.92
N ASP A 10 20.74 -5.38 -11.87
CA ASP A 10 21.01 -3.94 -11.61
C ASP A 10 19.71 -3.11 -11.55
N VAL A 11 18.55 -3.73 -11.81
CA VAL A 11 17.26 -3.01 -11.93
C VAL A 11 16.95 -2.17 -10.71
N LEU A 12 17.11 -2.71 -9.52
CA LEU A 12 16.80 -2.01 -8.27
C LEU A 12 17.74 -0.81 -8.06
N ASP A 13 19.04 -1.04 -8.19
CA ASP A 13 20.05 -0.01 -7.94
C ASP A 13 19.93 1.13 -8.94
N GLU A 14 19.75 0.81 -10.24
CA GLU A 14 19.61 1.81 -11.30
C GLU A 14 18.35 2.67 -11.13
N GLN A 15 17.21 2.05 -10.82
CA GLN A 15 15.96 2.81 -10.63
C GLN A 15 15.99 3.69 -9.38
N LEU A 16 16.56 3.23 -8.26
CA LEU A 16 16.70 4.02 -7.03
C LEU A 16 17.71 5.16 -7.21
N ALA A 17 18.82 4.93 -7.92
CA ALA A 17 19.75 5.98 -8.27
C ALA A 17 19.07 7.05 -9.15
N GLY A 18 18.23 6.64 -10.09
CA GLY A 18 17.41 7.53 -10.90
C GLY A 18 16.43 8.35 -10.07
N LEU A 19 15.72 7.71 -9.16
CA LEU A 19 14.76 8.35 -8.25
C LEU A 19 15.44 9.42 -7.37
N ALA A 20 16.56 9.07 -6.73
CA ALA A 20 17.29 10.00 -5.86
C ALA A 20 17.87 11.20 -6.64
N LYS A 21 18.33 11.00 -7.88
CA LYS A 21 18.80 12.10 -8.75
C LYS A 21 17.65 13.03 -9.18
N ALA A 22 16.45 12.47 -9.39
CA ALA A 22 15.28 13.24 -9.80
C ALA A 22 14.66 14.03 -8.62
N HIS A 23 14.85 13.56 -7.39
CA HIS A 23 14.20 14.11 -6.20
C HIS A 23 15.23 14.41 -5.09
N PRO A 24 15.81 15.62 -5.03
CA PRO A 24 16.81 16.01 -4.02
C PRO A 24 16.28 15.99 -2.58
N SER A 25 14.97 15.88 -2.38
CA SER A 25 14.34 15.69 -1.07
C SER A 25 14.52 14.27 -0.50
N LEU A 26 15.10 13.36 -1.27
CA LEU A 26 15.38 11.98 -0.90
C LEU A 26 16.88 11.75 -0.73
N THR A 27 17.23 10.86 0.21
CA THR A 27 18.60 10.33 0.37
C THR A 27 18.56 8.83 0.14
N LEU A 28 19.34 8.36 -0.84
CA LEU A 28 19.57 6.94 -1.10
C LEU A 28 20.77 6.47 -0.29
N HIS A 29 20.58 5.47 0.55
CA HIS A 29 21.61 4.71 1.26
C HIS A 29 21.90 3.42 0.49
N GLN A 30 23.14 2.94 0.44
CA GLN A 30 23.52 1.83 -0.45
C GLN A 30 24.03 0.58 0.26
N ASP A 31 24.36 0.66 1.54
CA ASP A 31 24.87 -0.50 2.28
C ASP A 31 24.36 -0.46 3.73
N PRO A 32 23.21 -1.10 4.01
CA PRO A 32 22.25 -1.71 3.08
C PRO A 32 21.43 -0.68 2.29
N VAL A 33 20.75 -1.15 1.24
CA VAL A 33 19.93 -0.26 0.37
C VAL A 33 18.60 0.09 1.04
N TYR A 34 18.38 1.39 1.30
CA TYR A 34 17.11 2.00 1.71
C TYR A 34 17.07 3.48 1.33
N VAL A 35 15.89 4.09 1.42
CA VAL A 35 15.69 5.51 1.05
C VAL A 35 15.03 6.24 2.22
N THR A 36 15.49 7.46 2.51
CA THR A 36 14.93 8.33 3.56
C THR A 36 14.62 9.72 3.02
N ARG A 37 13.85 10.49 3.78
CA ARG A 37 13.80 11.95 3.61
C ARG A 37 15.21 12.52 3.79
N ALA A 38 15.55 13.55 3.00
CA ALA A 38 16.87 14.21 3.11
C ALA A 38 17.06 14.99 4.42
N ASP A 39 15.95 15.36 5.08
CA ASP A 39 15.92 16.03 6.38
C ASP A 39 15.73 15.07 7.58
N ALA A 40 15.75 13.75 7.35
CA ALA A 40 15.69 12.77 8.42
C ALA A 40 16.99 12.72 9.25
N PRO A 41 16.89 12.47 10.58
CA PRO A 41 15.69 12.30 11.38
C PRO A 41 14.98 13.63 11.69
N VAL A 42 13.65 13.63 11.74
CA VAL A 42 12.87 14.80 12.13
C VAL A 42 12.57 14.74 13.63
N ALA A 43 13.23 15.59 14.41
CA ALA A 43 13.10 15.59 15.87
C ALA A 43 11.66 15.92 16.32
N GLY A 44 11.20 15.24 17.39
CA GLY A 44 9.89 15.48 18.01
C GLY A 44 8.71 15.00 17.19
N LYS A 45 8.93 14.09 16.23
CA LYS A 45 7.92 13.53 15.36
C LYS A 45 8.06 12.02 15.23
N VAL A 46 6.93 11.32 15.22
CA VAL A 46 6.88 9.89 14.91
C VAL A 46 7.35 9.66 13.47
N ALA A 47 8.30 8.77 13.29
CA ALA A 47 8.76 8.36 11.97
C ALA A 47 7.87 7.24 11.43
N LEU A 48 7.42 7.39 10.18
CA LEU A 48 6.70 6.35 9.46
C LEU A 48 7.65 5.64 8.50
N LEU A 49 7.67 4.32 8.57
CA LEU A 49 8.47 3.49 7.69
C LEU A 49 7.61 2.38 7.09
N SER A 50 7.80 2.14 5.81
CA SER A 50 7.20 1.03 5.10
C SER A 50 8.21 0.39 4.15
N GLY A 51 7.82 -0.69 3.50
CA GLY A 51 8.67 -1.39 2.55
C GLY A 51 7.96 -2.59 1.96
N GLY A 52 8.65 -3.23 1.06
CA GLY A 52 8.15 -4.38 0.32
C GLY A 52 8.96 -4.57 -0.96
N GLY A 53 8.57 -5.55 -1.78
CA GLY A 53 9.19 -5.75 -3.08
C GLY A 53 9.03 -4.53 -3.98
N SER A 54 10.05 -4.24 -4.79
CA SER A 54 9.95 -3.28 -5.89
C SER A 54 9.05 -3.82 -6.99
N GLY A 55 8.62 -2.96 -7.93
CA GLY A 55 7.66 -3.31 -8.98
C GLY A 55 6.25 -2.78 -8.73
N HIS A 56 6.05 -2.06 -7.63
CA HIS A 56 4.78 -1.44 -7.23
C HIS A 56 4.83 0.08 -7.30
N GLU A 57 5.84 0.64 -7.95
CA GLU A 57 6.08 2.09 -7.99
C GLU A 57 4.80 2.89 -8.34
N PRO A 58 4.63 4.04 -7.64
CA PRO A 58 5.56 4.77 -6.76
C PRO A 58 5.67 4.21 -5.33
N MET A 59 4.92 3.18 -4.95
CA MET A 59 4.97 2.55 -3.63
C MET A 59 6.32 1.82 -3.43
N HIS A 60 7.11 2.04 -2.38
CA HIS A 60 6.88 2.97 -1.27
C HIS A 60 7.77 4.22 -1.41
N CYS A 61 8.92 4.15 -2.14
CA CYS A 61 9.92 5.21 -2.20
C CYS A 61 9.38 6.54 -2.76
N GLY A 62 8.39 6.50 -3.65
CA GLY A 62 7.71 7.69 -4.17
C GLY A 62 6.81 8.40 -3.14
N TYR A 63 6.58 7.82 -1.97
CA TYR A 63 5.78 8.38 -0.88
C TYR A 63 6.60 8.89 0.30
N ILE A 64 7.92 8.92 0.16
CA ILE A 64 8.81 9.50 1.17
C ILE A 64 8.75 11.02 1.09
N GLY A 65 8.40 11.68 2.19
CA GLY A 65 8.36 13.13 2.29
C GLY A 65 7.42 13.63 3.39
N GLN A 66 7.26 14.95 3.45
CA GLN A 66 6.36 15.58 4.40
C GLN A 66 4.92 15.09 4.20
N GLY A 67 4.25 14.74 5.28
CA GLY A 67 2.85 14.29 5.29
C GLY A 67 2.65 12.82 4.90
N MET A 68 3.74 12.05 4.69
CA MET A 68 3.73 10.60 4.42
C MET A 68 4.92 9.91 5.10
N LEU A 69 5.69 9.08 4.38
CA LEU A 69 6.76 8.27 4.93
C LEU A 69 8.01 9.09 5.28
N SER A 70 8.71 8.70 6.35
CA SER A 70 10.04 9.17 6.71
C SER A 70 11.13 8.38 5.98
N GLY A 71 10.88 7.11 5.71
CA GLY A 71 11.78 6.23 4.97
C GLY A 71 11.05 5.03 4.38
N ALA A 72 11.69 4.35 3.43
CA ALA A 72 11.19 3.12 2.83
C ALA A 72 12.32 2.15 2.52
N CYS A 73 12.02 0.86 2.66
CA CYS A 73 12.94 -0.24 2.42
C CYS A 73 12.51 -1.02 1.18
N PRO A 74 13.09 -0.75 0.00
CA PRO A 74 12.78 -1.53 -1.20
C PRO A 74 13.52 -2.87 -1.18
N GLY A 75 12.77 -3.95 -1.43
CA GLY A 75 13.33 -5.25 -1.77
C GLY A 75 13.53 -5.41 -3.28
N GLU A 76 14.08 -6.56 -3.68
CA GLU A 76 14.12 -6.93 -5.09
C GLU A 76 12.71 -7.00 -5.69
N ILE A 77 12.59 -7.08 -7.01
CA ILE A 77 11.28 -7.12 -7.68
C ILE A 77 10.41 -8.22 -7.07
N PHE A 78 9.28 -7.81 -6.47
CA PHE A 78 8.29 -8.67 -5.80
C PHE A 78 8.85 -9.50 -4.64
N THR A 79 9.96 -9.07 -4.03
CA THR A 79 10.63 -9.75 -2.92
C THR A 79 10.74 -8.80 -1.73
N SER A 80 10.37 -9.27 -0.54
CA SER A 80 10.44 -8.48 0.70
C SER A 80 11.86 -8.01 1.01
N PRO A 81 12.03 -6.79 1.57
CA PRO A 81 13.32 -6.32 2.04
C PRO A 81 13.81 -7.17 3.22
N THR A 82 15.11 -7.32 3.36
CA THR A 82 15.73 -8.02 4.47
C THR A 82 15.64 -7.24 5.79
N PRO A 83 15.65 -7.89 6.97
CA PRO A 83 15.51 -7.21 8.27
C PRO A 83 16.54 -6.13 8.55
N ASP A 84 17.78 -6.29 8.06
CA ASP A 84 18.85 -5.30 8.20
C ASP A 84 18.53 -3.99 7.50
N LYS A 85 17.95 -4.02 6.29
CA LYS A 85 17.47 -2.81 5.58
C LYS A 85 16.43 -2.05 6.39
N ILE A 86 15.47 -2.78 6.99
CA ILE A 86 14.40 -2.21 7.80
C ILE A 86 14.97 -1.61 9.09
N PHE A 87 15.86 -2.34 9.76
CA PHE A 87 16.53 -1.92 10.98
C PHE A 87 17.33 -0.63 10.77
N GLU A 88 18.24 -0.61 9.79
CA GLU A 88 19.10 0.56 9.53
C GLU A 88 18.28 1.78 9.08
N CYS A 89 17.25 1.58 8.25
CA CYS A 89 16.36 2.66 7.87
C CYS A 89 15.61 3.24 9.08
N ALA A 90 15.09 2.40 9.95
CA ALA A 90 14.37 2.83 11.15
C ALA A 90 15.28 3.60 12.12
N MET A 91 16.49 3.11 12.35
CA MET A 91 17.52 3.81 13.15
C MET A 91 17.85 5.19 12.57
N GLN A 92 17.92 5.31 11.25
CA GLN A 92 18.24 6.56 10.56
C GLN A 92 17.11 7.59 10.63
N VAL A 93 15.84 7.15 10.68
CA VAL A 93 14.68 8.08 10.64
C VAL A 93 14.10 8.39 12.01
N ASP A 94 14.46 7.65 13.07
CA ASP A 94 13.93 7.87 14.42
C ASP A 94 14.38 9.23 14.97
N GLY A 95 13.41 10.13 15.18
CA GLY A 95 13.60 11.45 15.77
C GLY A 95 13.37 11.51 17.28
N GLY A 96 13.26 10.34 17.96
CA GLY A 96 13.07 10.20 19.40
C GLY A 96 11.63 9.99 19.85
N GLU A 97 10.64 10.16 18.97
CA GLU A 97 9.22 9.89 19.28
C GLU A 97 8.78 8.48 18.88
N GLY A 98 9.68 7.71 18.26
CA GLY A 98 9.50 6.33 17.86
C GLY A 98 9.17 6.14 16.39
N VAL A 99 9.13 4.86 15.99
CA VAL A 99 8.93 4.44 14.60
C VAL A 99 7.67 3.58 14.48
N LEU A 100 6.79 3.95 13.56
CA LEU A 100 5.64 3.16 13.14
C LEU A 100 5.97 2.42 11.84
N LEU A 101 5.94 1.09 11.88
CA LEU A 101 6.13 0.24 10.72
C LEU A 101 4.77 -0.09 10.09
N ILE A 102 4.56 0.30 8.83
CA ILE A 102 3.34 -0.01 8.05
C ILE A 102 3.69 -1.19 7.13
N ILE A 103 3.02 -2.32 7.33
CA ILE A 103 3.39 -3.61 6.74
C ILE A 103 2.23 -4.14 5.92
N LYS A 104 2.46 -4.44 4.64
CA LYS A 104 1.49 -5.19 3.84
C LYS A 104 1.46 -6.64 4.29
N ASN A 105 0.27 -7.23 4.40
CA ASN A 105 0.11 -8.60 4.85
C ASN A 105 0.54 -9.61 3.77
N TYR A 106 1.84 -9.87 3.72
CA TYR A 106 2.51 -10.94 2.97
C TYR A 106 3.49 -11.64 3.89
N THR A 107 3.59 -12.97 3.80
CA THR A 107 4.39 -13.78 4.73
C THR A 107 5.85 -13.31 4.84
N GLY A 108 6.48 -12.96 3.70
CA GLY A 108 7.85 -12.46 3.69
C GLY A 108 7.98 -11.11 4.39
N ASP A 109 7.08 -10.16 4.09
CA ASP A 109 7.06 -8.85 4.74
C ASP A 109 6.84 -9.01 6.26
N ILE A 110 5.84 -9.78 6.67
CA ILE A 110 5.55 -10.03 8.09
C ILE A 110 6.79 -10.56 8.83
N LEU A 111 7.43 -11.63 8.34
CA LEU A 111 8.59 -12.24 8.98
C LEU A 111 9.78 -11.28 9.10
N ASN A 112 10.08 -10.54 8.03
CA ASN A 112 11.23 -9.64 8.00
C ASN A 112 11.00 -8.39 8.85
N PHE A 113 9.80 -7.81 8.82
CA PHE A 113 9.45 -6.67 9.68
C PHE A 113 9.32 -7.07 11.15
N GLU A 114 8.79 -8.26 11.48
CA GLU A 114 8.77 -8.77 12.87
C GLU A 114 10.19 -8.89 13.41
N THR A 115 11.09 -9.49 12.64
CA THR A 115 12.51 -9.60 13.04
C THR A 115 13.16 -8.24 13.27
N ALA A 116 12.95 -7.29 12.35
CA ALA A 116 13.49 -5.94 12.50
C ALA A 116 12.89 -5.20 13.71
N THR A 117 11.59 -5.40 13.99
CA THR A 117 10.91 -4.82 15.15
C THR A 117 11.54 -5.24 16.47
N GLU A 118 11.84 -6.54 16.64
CA GLU A 118 12.50 -7.06 17.83
C GLU A 118 13.91 -6.48 18.00
N LEU A 119 14.69 -6.40 16.91
CA LEU A 119 16.03 -5.79 16.92
C LEU A 119 15.99 -4.30 17.27
N LEU A 120 15.00 -3.55 16.75
CA LEU A 120 14.81 -2.14 17.08
C LEU A 120 14.47 -1.93 18.55
N HIS A 121 13.56 -2.74 19.09
CA HIS A 121 13.21 -2.69 20.50
C HIS A 121 14.43 -2.98 21.39
N ASP A 122 15.21 -4.02 21.10
CA ASP A 122 16.44 -4.37 21.81
C ASP A 122 17.50 -3.26 21.74
N SER A 123 17.45 -2.43 20.68
CA SER A 123 18.32 -1.25 20.50
C SER A 123 17.78 0.01 21.18
N GLY A 124 16.64 -0.07 21.88
CA GLY A 124 16.05 1.02 22.64
C GLY A 124 15.14 1.95 21.83
N VAL A 125 14.78 1.61 20.60
CA VAL A 125 13.83 2.36 19.79
C VAL A 125 12.39 2.03 20.20
N LYS A 126 11.56 3.06 20.40
CA LYS A 126 10.12 2.85 20.53
C LYS A 126 9.56 2.48 19.15
N VAL A 127 9.09 1.26 19.00
CA VAL A 127 8.58 0.77 17.71
C VAL A 127 7.24 0.06 17.89
N THR A 128 6.33 0.26 16.94
CA THR A 128 5.10 -0.53 16.84
C THR A 128 4.73 -0.77 15.38
N THR A 129 3.74 -1.61 15.14
CA THR A 129 3.41 -2.09 13.78
C THR A 129 1.93 -1.94 13.47
N VAL A 130 1.62 -1.72 12.19
CA VAL A 130 0.27 -1.79 11.61
C VAL A 130 0.33 -2.69 10.38
N VAL A 131 -0.43 -3.78 10.42
CA VAL A 131 -0.55 -4.72 9.29
C VAL A 131 -1.75 -4.36 8.44
N ILE A 132 -1.57 -4.28 7.12
CA ILE A 132 -2.58 -3.92 6.12
C ILE A 132 -3.09 -5.18 5.42
N ASP A 133 -4.42 -5.36 5.40
CA ASP A 133 -5.10 -6.54 4.88
C ASP A 133 -6.43 -6.18 4.15
N ASP A 134 -6.36 -5.24 3.22
CA ASP A 134 -7.51 -4.58 2.59
C ASP A 134 -8.14 -5.34 1.41
N ASP A 135 -7.45 -6.33 0.82
CA ASP A 135 -7.94 -7.05 -0.35
C ASP A 135 -9.10 -8.00 0.01
N VAL A 136 -10.28 -7.72 -0.55
CA VAL A 136 -11.49 -8.52 -0.28
C VAL A 136 -11.59 -9.78 -1.15
N ALA A 137 -10.75 -9.91 -2.19
CA ALA A 137 -10.88 -10.96 -3.18
C ALA A 137 -10.66 -12.35 -2.58
N VAL A 138 -9.65 -12.52 -1.72
CA VAL A 138 -9.32 -13.81 -1.13
C VAL A 138 -9.11 -13.67 0.38
N LYS A 139 -9.50 -14.70 1.14
CA LYS A 139 -9.30 -14.74 2.59
C LYS A 139 -7.92 -15.27 2.96
N ASP A 140 -7.34 -16.12 2.13
CA ASP A 140 -6.00 -16.68 2.23
C ASP A 140 -5.43 -16.85 0.83
N SER A 141 -4.12 -16.66 0.66
CA SER A 141 -3.43 -16.86 -0.61
C SER A 141 -2.18 -17.74 -0.45
N LEU A 142 -1.48 -18.05 -1.54
CA LEU A 142 -0.22 -18.81 -1.50
C LEU A 142 0.88 -18.14 -0.67
N TYR A 143 0.81 -16.81 -0.51
CA TYR A 143 1.85 -16.00 0.12
C TYR A 143 1.37 -15.26 1.38
N THR A 144 0.14 -15.53 1.85
CA THR A 144 -0.51 -14.75 2.89
C THR A 144 -1.42 -15.62 3.73
N ALA A 145 -1.27 -15.58 5.04
CA ALA A 145 -2.32 -15.98 5.97
C ALA A 145 -3.27 -14.78 6.16
N GLY A 146 -4.55 -14.94 5.84
CA GLY A 146 -5.51 -13.85 5.79
C GLY A 146 -5.48 -13.08 4.47
N ARG A 147 -6.14 -11.91 4.43
CA ARG A 147 -6.24 -11.07 3.23
C ARG A 147 -4.90 -10.38 2.93
N ARG A 148 -4.64 -10.16 1.64
CA ARG A 148 -3.47 -9.42 1.15
C ARG A 148 -3.58 -7.93 1.48
N GLY A 149 -2.44 -7.27 1.73
CA GLY A 149 -2.33 -5.81 1.78
C GLY A 149 -2.04 -5.25 0.39
N VAL A 150 -2.89 -4.35 -0.09
CA VAL A 150 -2.77 -3.77 -1.43
C VAL A 150 -2.92 -2.23 -1.39
N ALA A 151 -3.72 -1.62 -2.23
CA ALA A 151 -3.69 -0.19 -2.49
C ALA A 151 -4.20 0.71 -1.34
N ASN A 152 -4.96 0.19 -0.34
CA ASN A 152 -5.30 0.98 0.85
C ASN A 152 -4.06 1.40 1.65
N THR A 153 -2.93 0.72 1.48
CA THR A 153 -1.64 1.08 2.06
C THR A 153 -1.28 2.53 1.73
N VAL A 154 -1.48 2.97 0.48
CA VAL A 154 -1.22 4.35 0.04
C VAL A 154 -2.04 5.37 0.82
N LEU A 155 -3.34 5.07 1.02
CA LEU A 155 -4.24 5.94 1.77
C LEU A 155 -3.85 6.01 3.25
N ILE A 156 -3.48 4.88 3.84
CA ILE A 156 -3.01 4.80 5.24
C ILE A 156 -1.70 5.56 5.41
N GLU A 157 -0.72 5.38 4.53
CA GLU A 157 0.56 6.13 4.57
C GLU A 157 0.32 7.64 4.54
N LYS A 158 -0.65 8.12 3.71
CA LYS A 158 -1.00 9.54 3.64
C LYS A 158 -1.68 10.03 4.93
N LEU A 159 -2.68 9.31 5.41
CA LEU A 159 -3.50 9.75 6.53
C LEU A 159 -2.74 9.70 7.85
N VAL A 160 -2.02 8.61 8.12
CA VAL A 160 -1.16 8.47 9.29
C VAL A 160 0.05 9.41 9.21
N GLY A 161 0.59 9.64 7.99
CA GLY A 161 1.64 10.63 7.77
C GLY A 161 1.20 12.04 8.16
N ALA A 162 -0.03 12.43 7.86
CA ALA A 162 -0.59 13.71 8.28
C ALA A 162 -0.77 13.81 9.82
N ALA A 163 -1.19 12.71 10.48
CA ALA A 163 -1.29 12.65 11.93
C ALA A 163 0.09 12.80 12.59
N ALA A 164 1.11 12.12 12.07
CA ALA A 164 2.49 12.26 12.53
C ALA A 164 3.03 13.70 12.33
N GLU A 165 2.73 14.36 11.19
CA GLU A 165 3.09 15.77 10.96
C GLU A 165 2.36 16.73 11.90
N ARG A 166 1.13 16.40 12.31
CA ARG A 166 0.39 17.15 13.35
C ARG A 166 1.05 17.04 14.74
N GLY A 167 1.90 16.04 14.96
CA GLY A 167 2.57 15.77 16.25
C GLY A 167 1.83 14.75 17.12
N ASP A 168 1.02 13.89 16.53
CA ASP A 168 0.35 12.81 17.24
C ASP A 168 1.38 11.78 17.75
N SER A 169 1.07 11.15 18.90
CA SER A 169 1.94 10.14 19.50
C SER A 169 2.01 8.85 18.67
N LEU A 170 3.02 8.02 18.94
CA LEU A 170 3.20 6.72 18.29
C LEU A 170 1.94 5.85 18.44
N ASP A 171 1.36 5.79 19.63
CA ASP A 171 0.14 5.03 19.90
C ASP A 171 -1.06 5.57 19.12
N ALA A 172 -1.24 6.88 19.05
CA ALA A 172 -2.32 7.53 18.30
C ALA A 172 -2.18 7.27 16.78
N CYS A 173 -0.97 7.37 16.23
CA CYS A 173 -0.69 7.06 14.84
C CYS A 173 -0.97 5.57 14.52
N ALA A 174 -0.58 4.66 15.41
CA ALA A 174 -0.82 3.23 15.24
C ALA A 174 -2.32 2.88 15.33
N GLU A 175 -3.04 3.48 16.28
CA GLU A 175 -4.49 3.30 16.41
C GLU A 175 -5.24 3.81 15.17
N LEU A 176 -4.88 4.99 14.68
CA LEU A 176 -5.40 5.53 13.43
C LEU A 176 -5.15 4.55 12.25
N GLY A 177 -3.93 4.05 12.12
CA GLY A 177 -3.58 3.08 11.07
C GLY A 177 -4.42 1.81 11.14
N ARG A 178 -4.62 1.24 12.33
CA ARG A 178 -5.50 0.06 12.55
C ARG A 178 -6.97 0.37 12.23
N LYS A 179 -7.48 1.54 12.66
CA LYS A 179 -8.82 2.03 12.31
C LYS A 179 -9.01 2.10 10.79
N LEU A 180 -8.09 2.74 10.08
CA LEU A 180 -8.14 2.90 8.63
C LEU A 180 -8.01 1.57 7.89
N ASN A 181 -7.17 0.65 8.39
CA ASN A 181 -7.11 -0.70 7.84
C ASN A 181 -8.46 -1.43 7.96
N ASN A 182 -9.17 -1.27 9.09
CA ASN A 182 -10.49 -1.88 9.29
C ASN A 182 -11.60 -1.24 8.42
N GLN A 183 -11.37 -0.05 7.90
CA GLN A 183 -12.33 0.73 7.09
C GLN A 183 -12.06 0.65 5.58
N GLY A 184 -10.90 0.12 5.16
CA GLY A 184 -10.50 0.04 3.76
C GLY A 184 -10.84 -1.30 3.12
N HIS A 185 -11.35 -1.26 1.88
CA HIS A 185 -11.71 -2.44 1.08
C HIS A 185 -11.20 -2.27 -0.33
N SER A 186 -10.47 -3.25 -0.84
CA SER A 186 -9.85 -3.20 -2.18
C SER A 186 -10.14 -4.48 -2.96
N ILE A 187 -10.23 -4.34 -4.29
CA ILE A 187 -10.28 -5.46 -5.23
C ILE A 187 -9.61 -5.06 -6.53
N GLY A 188 -8.88 -5.98 -7.15
CA GLY A 188 -8.23 -5.77 -8.44
C GLY A 188 -8.72 -6.73 -9.52
N ILE A 189 -8.56 -6.34 -10.77
CA ILE A 189 -8.70 -7.22 -11.94
C ILE A 189 -7.51 -7.07 -12.88
N ALA A 190 -7.18 -8.11 -13.62
CA ALA A 190 -6.21 -8.03 -14.71
C ALA A 190 -6.79 -8.51 -16.03
N LEU A 191 -6.49 -7.75 -17.10
CA LEU A 191 -6.75 -8.09 -18.50
C LEU A 191 -5.49 -8.64 -19.17
N GLY A 192 -4.33 -8.53 -18.54
CA GLY A 192 -3.06 -9.03 -18.99
C GLY A 192 -2.06 -9.14 -17.85
N ALA A 193 -1.21 -10.16 -17.89
CA ALA A 193 -0.23 -10.44 -16.85
C ALA A 193 0.95 -9.47 -16.88
N CYS A 194 1.59 -9.25 -15.72
CA CYS A 194 2.90 -8.62 -15.65
C CYS A 194 4.01 -9.61 -16.03
N THR A 195 5.17 -9.06 -16.40
CA THR A 195 6.38 -9.83 -16.63
C THR A 195 7.48 -9.42 -15.68
N VAL A 196 7.78 -10.28 -14.70
CA VAL A 196 8.92 -10.10 -13.81
C VAL A 196 10.22 -10.25 -14.59
N PRO A 197 11.16 -9.31 -14.53
CA PRO A 197 12.42 -9.37 -15.29
C PRO A 197 13.19 -10.67 -15.10
N ALA A 198 13.35 -11.13 -13.86
CA ALA A 198 14.06 -12.38 -13.55
C ALA A 198 13.38 -13.64 -14.10
N ALA A 199 12.04 -13.64 -14.21
CA ALA A 199 11.29 -14.75 -14.77
C ALA A 199 11.31 -14.77 -16.32
N GLY A 200 11.43 -13.61 -16.95
CA GLY A 200 11.49 -13.44 -18.40
C GLY A 200 10.23 -13.83 -19.17
N LYS A 201 9.16 -14.18 -18.47
CA LYS A 201 7.86 -14.61 -19.02
C LYS A 201 6.71 -14.05 -18.20
N PRO A 202 5.49 -13.92 -18.78
CA PRO A 202 4.31 -13.48 -18.04
C PRO A 202 4.01 -14.36 -16.83
N SER A 203 3.49 -13.76 -15.75
CA SER A 203 3.14 -14.46 -14.51
C SER A 203 1.99 -15.47 -14.72
N PHE A 204 1.08 -15.17 -15.62
CA PHE A 204 -0.01 -16.05 -16.06
C PHE A 204 -0.38 -15.77 -17.52
N THR A 205 -1.34 -16.51 -18.08
CA THR A 205 -1.89 -16.29 -19.43
C THR A 205 -3.40 -16.20 -19.34
N LEU A 206 -4.01 -15.31 -20.13
CA LEU A 206 -5.45 -15.18 -20.32
C LEU A 206 -5.78 -15.35 -21.80
N ALA A 207 -6.96 -15.87 -22.11
CA ALA A 207 -7.51 -15.78 -23.45
C ALA A 207 -7.97 -14.35 -23.75
N ASP A 208 -8.15 -14.00 -25.03
CA ASP A 208 -8.50 -12.64 -25.46
C ASP A 208 -9.80 -12.08 -24.86
N ASN A 209 -10.69 -12.97 -24.41
CA ASN A 209 -11.98 -12.62 -23.82
C ASN A 209 -12.04 -12.95 -22.30
N GLU A 210 -10.92 -13.14 -21.63
CA GLU A 210 -10.86 -13.46 -20.21
C GLU A 210 -10.25 -12.33 -19.40
N MET A 211 -10.63 -12.25 -18.11
CA MET A 211 -9.98 -11.45 -17.09
C MET A 211 -9.70 -12.31 -15.85
N GLU A 212 -8.63 -12.00 -15.13
CA GLU A 212 -8.37 -12.52 -13.79
C GLU A 212 -9.08 -11.62 -12.77
N PHE A 213 -10.11 -12.14 -12.09
CA PHE A 213 -10.92 -11.38 -11.14
C PHE A 213 -10.40 -11.56 -9.72
N GLY A 214 -10.04 -10.44 -9.06
CA GLY A 214 -9.44 -10.46 -7.73
C GLY A 214 -7.92 -10.72 -7.75
N VAL A 215 -7.23 -10.36 -8.83
CA VAL A 215 -5.76 -10.53 -8.94
C VAL A 215 -5.01 -9.79 -7.84
N GLY A 216 -3.93 -10.40 -7.34
CA GLY A 216 -2.98 -9.75 -6.43
C GLY A 216 -1.94 -8.88 -7.16
N ILE A 217 -1.26 -8.03 -6.40
CA ILE A 217 -0.28 -7.07 -6.95
C ILE A 217 1.04 -7.72 -7.41
N HIS A 218 1.27 -9.00 -7.10
CA HIS A 218 2.40 -9.79 -7.64
C HIS A 218 1.95 -10.73 -8.77
N GLY A 219 0.71 -10.61 -9.27
CA GLY A 219 0.12 -11.52 -10.25
C GLY A 219 -0.34 -12.85 -9.65
N GLU A 220 -0.61 -12.89 -8.35
CA GLU A 220 -1.21 -14.07 -7.69
C GLU A 220 -2.65 -14.25 -8.15
N PRO A 221 -3.11 -15.51 -8.27
CA PRO A 221 -4.49 -15.80 -8.62
C PRO A 221 -5.49 -15.11 -7.70
N GLY A 222 -6.60 -14.65 -8.29
CA GLY A 222 -7.72 -14.04 -7.58
C GLY A 222 -8.78 -15.06 -7.18
N ILE A 223 -10.03 -14.64 -7.31
CA ILE A 223 -11.20 -15.47 -7.03
C ILE A 223 -11.36 -16.51 -8.14
N ASP A 224 -11.41 -16.04 -9.39
CA ASP A 224 -11.62 -16.86 -10.58
C ASP A 224 -11.26 -16.09 -11.86
N ARG A 225 -11.20 -16.85 -12.97
CA ARG A 225 -11.17 -16.28 -14.32
C ARG A 225 -12.58 -16.13 -14.83
N ARG A 226 -12.88 -14.96 -15.40
CA ARG A 226 -14.19 -14.59 -15.91
C ARG A 226 -14.10 -14.12 -17.36
N PRO A 227 -15.17 -14.32 -18.16
CA PRO A 227 -15.27 -13.63 -19.43
C PRO A 227 -15.27 -12.12 -19.22
N PHE A 228 -14.41 -11.41 -19.96
CA PHE A 228 -14.48 -9.95 -20.04
C PHE A 228 -15.58 -9.54 -21.03
N SER A 229 -16.44 -8.59 -20.65
CA SER A 229 -17.51 -8.12 -21.54
C SER A 229 -17.46 -6.62 -21.76
N SER A 230 -17.58 -5.81 -20.69
CA SER A 230 -17.58 -4.36 -20.77
C SER A 230 -17.00 -3.75 -19.50
N LEU A 231 -16.61 -2.48 -19.60
CA LEU A 231 -16.14 -1.70 -18.45
C LEU A 231 -17.23 -1.64 -17.36
N ASP A 232 -18.45 -1.31 -17.72
CA ASP A 232 -19.55 -1.13 -16.75
C ASP A 232 -19.83 -2.44 -16.00
N GLN A 233 -19.91 -3.56 -16.69
CA GLN A 233 -20.13 -4.86 -16.06
C GLN A 233 -18.98 -5.23 -15.12
N THR A 234 -17.74 -5.01 -15.56
CA THR A 234 -16.55 -5.28 -14.72
C THR A 234 -16.56 -4.46 -13.43
N VAL A 235 -16.84 -3.15 -13.53
CA VAL A 235 -16.94 -2.27 -12.35
C VAL A 235 -18.10 -2.67 -11.45
N ASP A 236 -19.24 -3.08 -12.03
CA ASP A 236 -20.42 -3.54 -11.28
C ASP A 236 -20.06 -4.78 -10.44
N GLU A 237 -19.44 -5.79 -11.03
CA GLU A 237 -19.03 -7.01 -10.37
C GLU A 237 -18.00 -6.75 -9.25
N MET A 238 -17.03 -5.86 -9.50
CA MET A 238 -16.06 -5.44 -8.49
C MET A 238 -16.75 -4.71 -7.33
N PHE A 239 -17.66 -3.78 -7.63
CA PHE A 239 -18.38 -3.01 -6.64
C PHE A 239 -19.29 -3.88 -5.78
N ASP A 240 -20.03 -4.82 -6.38
CA ASP A 240 -20.85 -5.77 -5.65
C ASP A 240 -20.00 -6.64 -4.72
N THR A 241 -18.84 -7.11 -5.19
CA THR A 241 -17.89 -7.87 -4.35
C THR A 241 -17.38 -7.05 -3.16
N LEU A 242 -17.11 -5.74 -3.36
CA LEU A 242 -16.70 -4.84 -2.26
C LEU A 242 -17.81 -4.68 -1.21
N LEU A 243 -19.09 -4.58 -1.60
CA LEU A 243 -20.20 -4.38 -0.68
C LEU A 243 -20.68 -5.68 -0.02
N GLU A 244 -20.74 -6.77 -0.78
CA GLU A 244 -21.28 -8.07 -0.33
C GLU A 244 -20.27 -8.89 0.49
N ASN A 245 -19.10 -8.34 0.70
CA ASN A 245 -17.98 -9.00 1.38
C ASN A 245 -18.30 -9.44 2.84
N GLY A 246 -19.31 -8.81 3.47
CA GLY A 246 -19.72 -9.11 4.85
C GLY A 246 -18.70 -8.64 5.89
N SER A 247 -18.96 -8.98 7.15
CA SER A 247 -17.99 -8.73 8.22
C SER A 247 -16.83 -9.73 8.14
N TYR A 248 -15.60 -9.22 8.25
CA TYR A 248 -14.39 -10.05 8.25
C TYR A 248 -13.70 -9.97 9.61
N HIS A 249 -13.76 -11.09 10.34
CA HIS A 249 -13.13 -11.24 11.66
C HIS A 249 -11.77 -11.90 11.50
N ARG A 250 -10.74 -11.34 12.11
CA ARG A 250 -9.38 -11.91 12.13
C ARG A 250 -8.61 -11.42 13.35
N THR A 251 -7.52 -12.14 13.64
CA THR A 251 -6.53 -11.73 14.64
C THR A 251 -5.35 -11.11 13.91
N LEU A 252 -4.98 -9.90 14.28
CA LEU A 252 -3.75 -9.25 13.83
C LEU A 252 -2.80 -9.08 14.99
N ARG A 253 -1.49 -9.15 14.70
CA ARG A 253 -0.42 -8.92 15.68
C ARG A 253 0.10 -7.51 15.55
N PHE A 254 0.50 -6.93 16.68
CA PHE A 254 1.25 -5.69 16.75
C PHE A 254 2.29 -5.78 17.86
N TRP A 255 3.36 -5.01 17.74
CA TRP A 255 4.37 -4.93 18.78
C TRP A 255 3.97 -3.91 19.84
N ASP A 256 3.93 -4.33 21.09
CA ASP A 256 3.78 -3.45 22.25
C ASP A 256 5.18 -3.11 22.79
N TYR A 257 5.66 -1.91 22.49
CA TYR A 257 7.00 -1.47 22.89
C TYR A 257 7.13 -1.25 24.41
N GLN A 258 6.03 -1.09 25.13
CA GLN A 258 6.06 -0.94 26.60
C GLN A 258 6.26 -2.29 27.27
N GLN A 259 5.65 -3.35 26.72
CA GLN A 259 5.80 -4.72 27.23
C GLN A 259 6.96 -5.47 26.59
N GLY A 260 7.49 -5.00 25.47
CA GLY A 260 8.53 -5.67 24.69
C GLY A 260 8.07 -7.02 24.14
N SER A 261 6.85 -7.10 23.65
CA SER A 261 6.28 -8.37 23.19
C SER A 261 5.18 -8.16 22.14
N TRP A 262 5.00 -9.20 21.31
CA TRP A 262 3.89 -9.27 20.36
C TRP A 262 2.57 -9.46 21.09
N GLN A 263 1.60 -8.63 20.75
CA GLN A 263 0.23 -8.72 21.19
C GLN A 263 -0.67 -9.14 20.03
N GLU A 264 -1.76 -9.84 20.36
CA GLU A 264 -2.78 -10.25 19.40
C GLU A 264 -4.07 -9.49 19.67
N GLU A 265 -4.65 -8.92 18.62
CA GLU A 265 -5.90 -8.19 18.71
C GLU A 265 -6.94 -8.75 17.74
N GLN A 266 -8.12 -9.05 18.28
CA GLN A 266 -9.29 -9.41 17.47
C GLN A 266 -9.83 -8.15 16.78
N GLN A 267 -9.78 -8.13 15.47
CA GLN A 267 -10.24 -7.00 14.68
C GLN A 267 -11.35 -7.42 13.71
N THR A 268 -12.22 -6.48 13.37
CA THR A 268 -13.34 -6.71 12.47
C THR A 268 -13.41 -5.60 11.43
N LYS A 269 -13.33 -5.98 10.15
CA LYS A 269 -13.73 -5.10 9.04
C LYS A 269 -15.24 -5.21 8.88
N GLN A 270 -15.92 -4.07 8.94
CA GLN A 270 -17.36 -4.00 8.64
C GLN A 270 -17.58 -3.67 7.16
N PRO A 271 -18.60 -4.22 6.52
CA PRO A 271 -18.93 -3.86 5.15
C PRO A 271 -19.35 -2.39 5.06
N LEU A 272 -19.14 -1.79 3.90
CA LEU A 272 -19.64 -0.45 3.60
C LEU A 272 -21.18 -0.45 3.59
N GLN A 273 -21.79 0.61 4.07
CA GLN A 273 -23.24 0.75 4.20
C GLN A 273 -23.74 2.05 3.62
N SER A 274 -25.03 2.08 3.26
CA SER A 274 -25.69 3.32 2.83
C SER A 274 -25.55 4.42 3.88
N GLY A 275 -25.17 5.61 3.46
CA GLY A 275 -24.84 6.75 4.31
C GLY A 275 -23.34 6.89 4.61
N ASP A 276 -22.51 5.90 4.28
CA ASP A 276 -21.06 6.02 4.48
C ASP A 276 -20.43 7.00 3.49
N ARG A 277 -19.45 7.76 4.00
CA ARG A 277 -18.58 8.66 3.22
C ARG A 277 -17.27 7.94 2.96
N VAL A 278 -16.75 8.06 1.73
CA VAL A 278 -15.55 7.31 1.33
C VAL A 278 -14.53 8.18 0.58
N ILE A 279 -13.26 7.78 0.69
CA ILE A 279 -12.21 8.12 -0.28
C ILE A 279 -12.15 6.98 -1.28
N ALA A 280 -12.18 7.29 -2.57
CA ALA A 280 -12.09 6.32 -3.65
C ALA A 280 -10.72 6.37 -4.33
N LEU A 281 -10.06 5.23 -4.47
CA LEU A 281 -8.85 5.10 -5.28
C LEU A 281 -9.13 4.17 -6.45
N VAL A 282 -9.00 4.68 -7.68
CA VAL A 282 -8.96 3.90 -8.92
C VAL A 282 -7.51 3.81 -9.35
N ASN A 283 -6.91 2.66 -9.08
CA ASN A 283 -5.48 2.44 -9.19
C ASN A 283 -5.12 1.63 -10.44
N ASN A 284 -4.21 2.15 -11.25
CA ASN A 284 -3.61 1.45 -12.39
C ASN A 284 -2.63 0.38 -11.90
N LEU A 285 -2.75 -0.84 -12.42
CA LEU A 285 -1.78 -1.90 -12.15
C LEU A 285 -0.51 -1.78 -13.03
N GLY A 286 -0.45 -0.79 -13.94
CA GLY A 286 0.77 -0.37 -14.64
C GLY A 286 0.57 -0.06 -16.12
N ALA A 287 -0.18 -0.85 -16.87
CA ALA A 287 -0.30 -0.69 -18.32
C ALA A 287 -1.67 -0.21 -18.82
N THR A 288 -2.62 0.10 -17.94
CA THR A 288 -3.95 0.57 -18.33
C THR A 288 -3.92 2.07 -18.65
N PRO A 289 -4.44 2.53 -19.81
CA PRO A 289 -4.50 3.95 -20.12
C PRO A 289 -5.30 4.74 -19.09
N LEU A 290 -4.83 5.95 -18.76
CA LEU A 290 -5.51 6.83 -17.81
C LEU A 290 -6.95 7.17 -18.22
N SER A 291 -7.21 7.28 -19.52
CA SER A 291 -8.56 7.52 -20.07
C SER A 291 -9.55 6.41 -19.71
N GLU A 292 -9.09 5.15 -19.67
CA GLU A 292 -9.92 4.01 -19.26
C GLU A 292 -10.22 4.06 -17.76
N LEU A 293 -9.26 4.47 -16.92
CA LEU A 293 -9.47 4.66 -15.49
C LEU A 293 -10.53 5.75 -15.19
N TYR A 294 -10.61 6.80 -16.01
CA TYR A 294 -11.70 7.76 -15.90
C TYR A 294 -13.06 7.15 -16.25
N GLY A 295 -13.10 6.22 -17.21
CA GLY A 295 -14.29 5.42 -17.49
C GLY A 295 -14.72 4.59 -16.29
N VAL A 296 -13.76 3.89 -15.65
CA VAL A 296 -13.97 3.15 -14.41
C VAL A 296 -14.53 4.05 -13.31
N TYR A 297 -13.92 5.22 -13.09
CA TYR A 297 -14.36 6.16 -12.07
C TYR A 297 -15.78 6.70 -12.33
N ASN A 298 -16.13 6.98 -13.59
CA ASN A 298 -17.48 7.39 -13.98
C ASN A 298 -18.54 6.33 -13.60
N ARG A 299 -18.26 5.04 -13.87
CA ARG A 299 -19.16 3.97 -13.47
C ARG A 299 -19.19 3.79 -11.94
N LEU A 300 -18.03 3.84 -11.28
CA LEU A 300 -17.92 3.73 -9.83
C LEU A 300 -18.74 4.80 -9.10
N THR A 301 -18.71 6.06 -9.56
CA THR A 301 -19.50 7.14 -8.95
C THR A 301 -21.00 6.85 -9.04
N THR A 302 -21.46 6.34 -10.18
CA THR A 302 -22.86 5.93 -10.36
C THR A 302 -23.26 4.82 -9.39
N ARG A 303 -22.42 3.81 -9.22
CA ARG A 303 -22.67 2.70 -8.28
C ARG A 303 -22.66 3.16 -6.82
N CYS A 304 -21.71 4.02 -6.44
CA CYS A 304 -21.67 4.61 -5.11
C CYS A 304 -22.96 5.36 -4.79
N GLN A 305 -23.43 6.22 -5.70
CA GLN A 305 -24.70 6.96 -5.53
C GLN A 305 -25.89 6.01 -5.37
N GLN A 306 -25.99 4.97 -6.19
CA GLN A 306 -27.07 3.98 -6.13
C GLN A 306 -27.07 3.20 -4.80
N ALA A 307 -25.89 2.94 -4.24
CA ALA A 307 -25.73 2.29 -2.94
C ALA A 307 -25.86 3.26 -1.73
N GLY A 308 -26.03 4.55 -1.99
CA GLY A 308 -26.09 5.58 -0.93
C GLY A 308 -24.73 5.92 -0.32
N LEU A 309 -23.63 5.65 -1.01
CA LEU A 309 -22.28 6.06 -0.59
C LEU A 309 -21.95 7.45 -1.18
N THR A 310 -21.22 8.25 -0.40
CA THR A 310 -20.73 9.56 -0.83
C THR A 310 -19.22 9.55 -1.03
N ILE A 311 -18.72 9.76 -2.24
CA ILE A 311 -17.30 9.93 -2.50
C ILE A 311 -16.90 11.36 -2.15
N GLU A 312 -16.12 11.54 -1.11
CA GLU A 312 -15.63 12.85 -0.63
C GLU A 312 -14.34 13.29 -1.32
N ARG A 313 -13.45 12.34 -1.57
CA ARG A 313 -12.13 12.55 -2.21
C ARG A 313 -11.81 11.35 -3.10
N ASN A 314 -10.89 11.57 -4.04
CA ASN A 314 -10.45 10.48 -4.90
C ASN A 314 -8.98 10.61 -5.33
N LEU A 315 -8.41 9.47 -5.74
CA LEU A 315 -7.19 9.37 -6.54
C LEU A 315 -7.47 8.49 -7.75
N ILE A 316 -6.97 8.90 -8.93
CA ILE A 316 -7.11 8.13 -10.17
C ILE A 316 -5.76 8.14 -10.88
N GLY A 317 -5.13 6.98 -11.00
CA GLY A 317 -3.78 6.88 -11.61
C GLY A 317 -2.99 5.69 -11.11
N ALA A 318 -1.68 5.72 -11.30
CA ALA A 318 -0.74 4.69 -10.85
C ALA A 318 -0.20 5.02 -9.46
N TYR A 319 -0.63 4.28 -8.45
CA TYR A 319 -0.27 4.50 -7.05
C TYR A 319 0.25 3.24 -6.34
N CYS A 320 -0.20 2.06 -6.75
CA CYS A 320 0.24 0.74 -6.29
C CYS A 320 0.19 -0.19 -7.50
N THR A 321 1.27 -0.22 -8.27
CA THR A 321 1.31 -0.93 -9.55
C THR A 321 1.73 -2.40 -9.39
N SER A 322 1.74 -3.13 -10.49
CA SER A 322 2.25 -4.48 -10.63
C SER A 322 3.06 -4.57 -11.92
N LEU A 323 4.17 -3.84 -11.99
CA LEU A 323 5.01 -3.71 -13.19
C LEU A 323 4.20 -3.22 -14.40
N ASP A 324 4.14 -4.05 -15.44
CA ASP A 324 3.41 -3.83 -16.70
C ASP A 324 2.07 -4.57 -16.78
N MET A 325 1.43 -4.89 -15.65
CA MET A 325 0.13 -5.55 -15.63
C MET A 325 -0.94 -4.65 -16.24
N THR A 326 -1.67 -5.17 -17.22
CA THR A 326 -2.87 -4.50 -17.75
C THR A 326 -4.04 -4.82 -16.85
N GLY A 327 -4.55 -3.82 -16.15
CA GLY A 327 -5.62 -3.98 -15.17
C GLY A 327 -5.70 -2.77 -14.25
N PHE A 328 -6.61 -2.83 -13.30
CA PHE A 328 -6.80 -1.80 -12.29
C PHE A 328 -7.35 -2.39 -11.01
N SER A 329 -7.26 -1.63 -9.92
CA SER A 329 -7.94 -1.94 -8.67
C SER A 329 -8.81 -0.77 -8.20
N ILE A 330 -9.84 -1.09 -7.42
CA ILE A 330 -10.70 -0.12 -6.73
C ILE A 330 -10.48 -0.30 -5.24
N THR A 331 -10.21 0.81 -4.56
CA THR A 331 -10.20 0.87 -3.09
C THR A 331 -11.25 1.88 -2.65
N LEU A 332 -12.09 1.49 -1.69
CA LEU A 332 -13.01 2.37 -0.98
C LEU A 332 -12.64 2.38 0.49
N LEU A 333 -12.25 3.54 1.00
CA LEU A 333 -11.90 3.75 2.41
C LEU A 333 -13.00 4.59 3.06
N LYS A 334 -13.70 4.03 4.04
CA LYS A 334 -14.68 4.77 4.85
C LYS A 334 -13.98 5.84 5.68
N VAL A 335 -14.56 7.04 5.71
CA VAL A 335 -13.97 8.23 6.34
C VAL A 335 -14.97 9.00 7.19
N ASP A 336 -14.42 9.75 8.15
CA ASP A 336 -15.10 10.76 8.96
C ASP A 336 -14.45 12.14 8.76
N ASP A 337 -14.91 13.16 9.49
CA ASP A 337 -14.41 14.53 9.35
C ASP A 337 -12.94 14.65 9.76
N GLU A 338 -12.48 13.91 10.78
CA GLU A 338 -11.09 13.89 11.18
C GLU A 338 -10.20 13.27 10.08
N THR A 339 -10.60 12.14 9.54
CA THR A 339 -9.89 11.48 8.44
C THR A 339 -9.80 12.39 7.21
N LEU A 340 -10.88 13.12 6.88
CA LEU A 340 -10.85 14.09 5.78
C LEU A 340 -9.93 15.27 6.06
N ALA A 341 -9.85 15.74 7.31
CA ALA A 341 -8.88 16.77 7.68
C ALA A 341 -7.43 16.30 7.49
N PHE A 342 -7.11 15.04 7.80
CA PHE A 342 -5.80 14.45 7.51
C PHE A 342 -5.56 14.29 6.00
N TRP A 343 -6.59 13.95 5.23
CA TRP A 343 -6.46 13.86 3.78
C TRP A 343 -6.11 15.21 3.16
N ASP A 344 -6.82 16.27 3.56
CA ASP A 344 -6.64 17.63 3.05
C ASP A 344 -5.36 18.31 3.57
N ALA A 345 -4.71 17.76 4.61
CA ALA A 345 -3.45 18.27 5.12
C ALA A 345 -2.33 18.19 4.08
N PRO A 346 -1.35 19.12 4.11
CA PRO A 346 -0.27 19.17 3.15
C PRO A 346 0.50 17.85 3.02
N VAL A 347 0.91 17.53 1.79
CA VAL A 347 1.79 16.40 1.47
C VAL A 347 2.76 16.82 0.37
N HIS A 348 4.03 16.49 0.56
CA HIS A 348 5.10 16.80 -0.40
C HIS A 348 6.02 15.59 -0.54
N THR A 349 5.70 14.74 -1.52
CA THR A 349 6.47 13.54 -1.89
C THR A 349 6.66 13.53 -3.41
N PRO A 350 7.54 12.69 -3.96
CA PRO A 350 7.64 12.52 -5.41
C PRO A 350 6.31 12.21 -6.11
N ALA A 351 5.45 11.41 -5.50
CA ALA A 351 4.22 10.92 -6.14
C ALA A 351 2.95 11.67 -5.73
N LEU A 352 2.89 12.27 -4.53
CA LEU A 352 1.75 13.03 -4.04
C LEU A 352 2.20 14.41 -3.58
N ASN A 353 1.51 15.45 -4.10
CA ASN A 353 1.87 16.83 -3.78
C ASN A 353 0.62 17.73 -3.80
N TRP A 354 0.17 18.17 -2.62
CA TRP A 354 -0.86 19.19 -2.47
C TRP A 354 -0.76 19.89 -1.12
N GLY A 355 -1.48 21.01 -0.99
CA GLY A 355 -1.44 21.88 0.18
C GLY A 355 -0.20 22.82 0.18
N LYS A 356 -0.09 23.66 1.21
CA LYS A 356 1.00 24.62 1.41
C LYS A 356 1.60 24.45 2.79
#